data_1d7302354930450f3eeeb4d6fa73a953
#
_entry.id   1d7302354930450f3eeeb4d6fa73a953
#
_cell.length_a   1.000
_cell.length_b   1.000
_cell.length_c   1.000
_cell.angle_alpha   90.00
_cell.angle_beta   90.00
_cell.angle_gamma   90.00
#
_symmetry.space_group_name_H-M   'P 1'
#
loop_
_entity.id
_entity.type
_entity.pdbx_description
1 polymer ?
#
loop_
_entity_poly.entity_id
_entity_poly.type
_entity_poly.pdbx_seq_one_letter_code
_entity_poly.pdbx_strand_id
1 'polypeptide(L)'
;ITVVLGGPEVSYECEQQEVVRLADYVITGWGDISFPRLCRELLQKHPQAQKIIAGLQPELAEIKLPYRLYNDNDIANRTLYVEASRGCPFKCEFCLSSLDKTAWAFDLDLFLAEMARLYERGARQFKFVDRTFNLNVKASARILEFFLERLDDKLFVHFEVIPDHLPDKLKELIV
;
A
#
# COMPACT_ATOMS: atom_id res chain seq x y z
N ILE A 1 2.10 26.90 -8.09
CA ILE A 1 1.94 25.57 -7.49
C ILE A 1 2.66 24.59 -8.38
N THR A 2 3.52 23.75 -7.83
CA THR A 2 4.18 22.65 -8.55
C THR A 2 3.29 21.41 -8.47
N VAL A 3 3.01 20.79 -9.61
CA VAL A 3 2.18 19.58 -9.72
C VAL A 3 3.07 18.38 -9.98
N VAL A 4 3.01 17.39 -9.10
CA VAL A 4 3.74 16.14 -9.23
C VAL A 4 2.74 14.99 -9.32
N LEU A 5 2.85 14.16 -10.35
CA LEU A 5 2.04 12.97 -10.54
C LEU A 5 2.83 11.71 -10.14
N GLY A 6 2.13 10.69 -9.71
CA GLY A 6 2.66 9.37 -9.42
C GLY A 6 1.56 8.32 -9.34
N GLY A 7 1.93 7.09 -9.13
CA GLY A 7 1.01 5.95 -9.02
C GLY A 7 0.94 5.11 -10.29
N PRO A 8 0.18 3.99 -10.26
CA PRO A 8 0.18 3.00 -11.33
C PRO A 8 -0.27 3.55 -12.68
N GLU A 9 -1.25 4.43 -12.71
CA GLU A 9 -1.83 4.99 -13.94
C GLU A 9 -0.81 5.78 -14.79
N VAL A 10 0.15 6.44 -14.17
CA VAL A 10 1.17 7.24 -14.85
C VAL A 10 2.54 6.57 -14.87
N SER A 11 2.63 5.30 -14.44
CA SER A 11 3.88 4.54 -14.41
C SER A 11 4.19 3.83 -15.73
N TYR A 12 3.18 3.67 -16.59
CA TYR A 12 3.30 2.99 -17.88
C TYR A 12 2.78 3.90 -18.99
N GLU A 13 3.44 3.88 -20.14
CA GLU A 13 3.08 4.71 -21.30
C GLU A 13 2.86 6.20 -20.99
N CYS A 14 3.54 6.68 -19.97
CA CYS A 14 3.29 8.00 -19.38
C CYS A 14 3.50 9.15 -20.37
N GLU A 15 4.46 9.02 -21.32
CA GLU A 15 4.77 10.07 -22.30
C GLU A 15 3.60 10.36 -23.24
N GLN A 16 2.69 9.40 -23.43
CA GLN A 16 1.53 9.53 -24.32
C GLN A 16 0.32 10.17 -23.63
N GLN A 17 0.35 10.30 -22.32
CA GLN A 17 -0.78 10.76 -21.52
C GLN A 17 -0.85 12.29 -21.45
N GLU A 18 -2.05 12.84 -21.68
CA GLU A 18 -2.26 14.28 -21.62
C GLU A 18 -2.04 14.85 -20.22
N VAL A 19 -2.46 14.13 -19.16
CA VAL A 19 -2.25 14.54 -17.77
C VAL A 19 -0.77 14.69 -17.42
N VAL A 20 0.08 13.84 -18.00
CA VAL A 20 1.54 13.91 -17.85
C VAL A 20 2.10 15.18 -18.50
N ARG A 21 1.55 15.60 -19.65
CA ARG A 21 1.98 16.84 -20.31
C ARG A 21 1.68 18.07 -19.46
N LEU A 22 0.58 18.07 -18.71
CA LEU A 22 0.14 19.17 -17.86
C LEU A 22 0.86 19.27 -16.52
N ALA A 23 1.43 18.17 -16.02
CA ALA A 23 2.18 18.16 -14.76
C ALA A 23 3.57 18.78 -14.91
N ASP A 24 4.15 19.26 -13.81
CA ASP A 24 5.54 19.71 -13.74
C ASP A 24 6.50 18.51 -13.66
N TYR A 25 6.17 17.51 -12.84
CA TYR A 25 6.94 16.28 -12.65
C TYR A 25 6.06 15.06 -12.63
N VAL A 26 6.64 13.90 -13.00
CA VAL A 26 6.03 12.59 -12.90
C VAL A 26 7.03 11.62 -12.30
N ILE A 27 6.59 10.86 -11.27
CA ILE A 27 7.39 9.77 -10.71
C ILE A 27 6.72 8.45 -11.10
N THR A 28 7.42 7.64 -11.91
CA THR A 28 6.95 6.33 -12.34
C THR A 28 7.41 5.24 -11.37
N GLY A 29 6.63 4.19 -11.20
CA GLY A 29 6.97 3.10 -10.29
C GLY A 29 6.92 3.49 -8.80
N TRP A 30 7.97 3.15 -8.06
CA TRP A 30 8.04 3.35 -6.61
C TRP A 30 8.33 4.80 -6.22
N GLY A 31 7.43 5.40 -5.44
CA GLY A 31 7.54 6.80 -5.02
C GLY A 31 8.27 7.03 -3.69
N ASP A 32 8.46 5.98 -2.90
CA ASP A 32 8.89 6.08 -1.50
C ASP A 32 10.21 6.83 -1.27
N ILE A 33 11.17 6.68 -2.17
CA ILE A 33 12.46 7.38 -2.15
C ILE A 33 12.42 8.63 -3.04
N SER A 34 11.91 8.48 -4.27
CA SER A 34 12.05 9.49 -5.30
C SER A 34 11.16 10.71 -5.04
N PHE A 35 9.94 10.53 -4.51
CA PHE A 35 9.06 11.66 -4.21
C PHE A 35 9.59 12.56 -3.07
N PRO A 36 9.98 12.03 -1.88
CA PRO A 36 10.58 12.87 -0.85
C PRO A 36 11.88 13.55 -1.28
N ARG A 37 12.67 12.90 -2.14
CA ARG A 37 13.89 13.49 -2.72
C ARG A 37 13.53 14.69 -3.59
N LEU A 38 12.61 14.52 -4.55
CA LEU A 38 12.13 15.62 -5.40
C LEU A 38 11.60 16.79 -4.58
N CYS A 39 10.76 16.51 -3.56
CA CYS A 39 10.23 17.55 -2.69
C CYS A 39 11.34 18.36 -2.01
N ARG A 40 12.38 17.70 -1.47
CA ARG A 40 13.52 18.40 -0.84
C ARG A 40 14.27 19.28 -1.83
N GLU A 41 14.53 18.77 -3.04
CA GLU A 41 15.23 19.52 -4.09
C GLU A 41 14.43 20.77 -4.54
N LEU A 42 13.12 20.62 -4.69
CA LEU A 42 12.25 21.74 -5.03
C LEU A 42 12.19 22.80 -3.93
N LEU A 43 12.12 22.38 -2.65
CA LEU A 43 12.13 23.29 -1.51
C LEU A 43 13.48 24.05 -1.39
N GLN A 44 14.58 23.42 -1.80
CA GLN A 44 15.92 24.04 -1.83
C GLN A 44 16.14 24.88 -3.11
N LYS A 45 15.13 25.03 -3.95
CA LYS A 45 15.21 25.73 -5.24
C LYS A 45 16.22 25.10 -6.23
N HIS A 46 16.43 23.81 -6.14
CA HIS A 46 17.20 23.01 -7.09
C HIS A 46 16.26 22.14 -7.94
N PRO A 47 15.62 22.68 -8.98
CA PRO A 47 14.68 21.92 -9.79
C PRO A 47 15.40 20.82 -10.55
N GLN A 48 14.76 19.66 -10.64
CA GLN A 48 15.21 18.56 -11.48
C GLN A 48 15.14 18.94 -12.97
N ALA A 49 16.16 18.54 -13.72
CA ALA A 49 16.18 18.77 -15.17
C ALA A 49 15.21 17.84 -15.92
N GLN A 50 14.91 16.66 -15.34
CA GLN A 50 14.03 15.68 -15.95
C GLN A 50 12.62 15.79 -15.36
N LYS A 51 11.64 15.85 -16.26
CA LYS A 51 10.22 15.86 -15.90
C LYS A 51 9.74 14.47 -15.44
N ILE A 52 10.15 13.40 -16.14
CA ILE A 52 9.79 12.03 -15.81
C ILE A 52 10.96 11.40 -15.05
N ILE A 53 10.69 11.01 -13.82
CA ILE A 53 11.67 10.47 -12.88
C ILE A 53 11.31 9.01 -12.63
N ALA A 54 12.21 8.08 -12.97
CA ALA A 54 12.04 6.69 -12.61
C ALA A 54 12.15 6.52 -11.10
N GLY A 55 11.12 5.94 -10.50
CA GLY A 55 11.07 5.67 -9.06
C GLY A 55 12.09 4.62 -8.65
N LEU A 56 12.80 4.90 -7.57
CA LEU A 56 13.75 3.96 -6.98
C LEU A 56 13.00 3.01 -6.03
N GLN A 57 13.18 1.71 -6.26
CA GLN A 57 12.64 0.69 -5.37
C GLN A 57 13.41 0.71 -4.04
N PRO A 58 12.73 0.90 -2.89
CA PRO A 58 13.39 0.83 -1.58
C PRO A 58 13.53 -0.61 -1.09
N GLU A 59 14.42 -0.83 -0.15
CA GLU A 59 14.33 -1.97 0.74
C GLU A 59 13.13 -1.79 1.68
N LEU A 60 12.19 -2.74 1.74
CA LEU A 60 10.96 -2.57 2.54
C LEU A 60 11.23 -2.34 4.04
N ALA A 61 12.33 -2.87 4.55
CA ALA A 61 12.75 -2.65 5.94
C ALA A 61 13.08 -1.17 6.25
N GLU A 62 13.37 -0.37 5.22
CA GLU A 62 13.67 1.07 5.37
C GLU A 62 12.41 1.94 5.29
N ILE A 63 11.29 1.38 4.80
CA ILE A 63 10.03 2.10 4.70
C ILE A 63 9.41 2.22 6.09
N LYS A 64 9.17 3.45 6.51
CA LYS A 64 8.43 3.73 7.75
C LYS A 64 6.94 3.54 7.51
N LEU A 65 6.32 2.68 8.29
CA LEU A 65 4.87 2.50 8.26
C LEU A 65 4.17 3.80 8.66
N PRO A 66 3.23 4.31 7.85
CA PRO A 66 2.66 5.66 8.02
C PRO A 66 1.55 5.73 9.09
N TYR A 67 1.21 4.64 9.74
CA TYR A 67 0.01 4.51 10.58
C TYR A 67 -0.03 5.45 11.78
N ARG A 68 1.12 5.97 12.21
CA ARG A 68 1.20 7.01 13.25
C ARG A 68 0.68 8.37 12.80
N LEU A 69 0.52 8.58 11.50
CA LEU A 69 -0.02 9.82 10.94
C LEU A 69 -1.55 9.88 10.99
N TYR A 70 -2.23 8.74 11.19
CA TYR A 70 -3.67 8.76 11.44
C TYR A 70 -3.97 9.46 12.78
N ASN A 71 -4.70 10.56 12.70
CA ASN A 71 -5.16 11.31 13.87
C ASN A 71 -6.49 10.73 14.41
N ASP A 72 -6.96 11.24 15.53
CA ASP A 72 -8.15 10.69 16.19
C ASP A 72 -9.43 10.91 15.37
N ASN A 73 -9.50 11.99 14.58
CA ASN A 73 -10.60 12.20 13.66
C ASN A 73 -10.60 11.19 12.51
N ASP A 74 -9.43 10.82 11.98
CA ASP A 74 -9.32 9.77 10.96
C ASP A 74 -9.78 8.42 11.54
N ILE A 75 -9.32 8.09 12.74
CA ILE A 75 -9.66 6.83 13.42
C ILE A 75 -11.16 6.73 13.71
N ALA A 76 -11.78 7.82 14.12
CA ALA A 76 -13.20 7.84 14.47
C ALA A 76 -14.13 7.80 13.25
N ASN A 77 -13.73 8.36 12.10
CA ASN A 77 -14.64 8.68 11.02
C ASN A 77 -14.26 8.10 9.65
N ARG A 78 -13.13 7.38 9.53
CA ARG A 78 -12.64 6.89 8.25
C ARG A 78 -12.31 5.40 8.28
N THR A 79 -12.40 4.77 7.12
CA THR A 79 -11.76 3.48 6.88
C THR A 79 -10.26 3.70 6.78
N LEU A 80 -9.48 2.99 7.59
CA LEU A 80 -8.03 3.08 7.60
C LEU A 80 -7.44 2.13 6.56
N TYR A 81 -6.67 2.68 5.64
CA TYR A 81 -5.96 1.89 4.62
C TYR A 81 -4.65 1.36 5.21
N VAL A 82 -4.45 0.05 5.10
CA VAL A 82 -3.28 -0.65 5.64
C VAL A 82 -2.69 -1.59 4.59
N GLU A 83 -1.39 -1.87 4.68
CA GLU A 83 -0.65 -2.66 3.71
C GLU A 83 0.32 -3.59 4.46
N ALA A 84 0.12 -4.90 4.36
CA ALA A 84 1.02 -5.91 4.92
C ALA A 84 2.00 -6.46 3.88
N SER A 85 1.64 -6.34 2.60
CA SER A 85 2.51 -6.74 1.48
C SER A 85 2.25 -5.86 0.26
N ARG A 86 3.26 -5.69 -0.58
CA ARG A 86 3.20 -4.88 -1.79
C ARG A 86 3.53 -5.70 -3.02
N GLY A 87 2.80 -5.45 -4.12
CA GLY A 87 2.97 -6.14 -5.39
C GLY A 87 2.06 -7.36 -5.56
N CYS A 88 2.18 -8.03 -6.73
CA CYS A 88 1.39 -9.21 -7.07
C CYS A 88 2.14 -10.03 -8.13
N PRO A 89 2.40 -11.34 -7.92
CA PRO A 89 3.13 -12.16 -8.88
C PRO A 89 2.26 -12.68 -10.03
N PHE A 90 0.94 -12.47 -9.96
CA PHE A 90 0.00 -12.99 -10.95
C PHE A 90 -0.06 -12.12 -12.20
N LYS A 91 -0.42 -12.75 -13.32
CA LYS A 91 -0.46 -12.14 -14.66
C LYS A 91 -1.90 -12.05 -15.18
N CYS A 92 -2.79 -11.45 -14.42
CA CYS A 92 -4.18 -11.28 -14.88
C CYS A 92 -4.19 -10.29 -16.06
N GLU A 93 -4.78 -10.67 -17.18
CA GLU A 93 -4.77 -9.91 -18.44
C GLU A 93 -5.39 -8.50 -18.31
N PHE A 94 -6.36 -8.37 -17.43
CA PHE A 94 -7.07 -7.11 -17.19
C PHE A 94 -6.46 -6.24 -16.07
N CYS A 95 -5.35 -6.69 -15.44
CA CYS A 95 -4.81 -6.02 -14.26
C CYS A 95 -3.48 -5.32 -14.56
N LEU A 96 -3.41 -4.03 -14.29
CA LEU A 96 -2.18 -3.24 -14.44
C LEU A 96 -1.01 -3.79 -13.59
N SER A 97 -1.32 -4.39 -12.43
CA SER A 97 -0.31 -5.02 -11.56
C SER A 97 0.40 -6.22 -12.20
N SER A 98 -0.10 -6.77 -13.31
CA SER A 98 0.55 -7.85 -14.05
C SER A 98 1.85 -7.41 -14.74
N LEU A 99 2.07 -6.12 -14.88
CA LEU A 99 3.28 -5.51 -15.45
C LEU A 99 4.46 -5.56 -14.47
N ASP A 100 4.18 -5.58 -13.17
CA ASP A 100 5.18 -5.81 -12.11
C ASP A 100 4.86 -7.12 -11.38
N LYS A 101 5.74 -8.12 -11.54
CA LYS A 101 5.55 -9.48 -11.02
C LYS A 101 6.17 -9.70 -9.66
N THR A 102 6.58 -8.65 -9.03
CA THR A 102 7.21 -8.72 -7.70
C THR A 102 6.17 -8.74 -6.59
N ALA A 103 6.49 -9.41 -5.50
CA ALA A 103 5.69 -9.37 -4.29
C ALA A 103 6.62 -9.33 -3.07
N TRP A 104 6.41 -8.37 -2.21
CA TRP A 104 7.26 -8.05 -1.08
C TRP A 104 6.42 -7.94 0.18
N ALA A 105 6.83 -8.62 1.24
CA ALA A 105 6.16 -8.53 2.54
C ALA A 105 6.87 -7.53 3.46
N PHE A 106 6.10 -6.72 4.16
CA PHE A 106 6.61 -5.95 5.29
C PHE A 106 6.90 -6.87 6.49
N ASP A 107 7.66 -6.37 7.46
CA ASP A 107 7.83 -7.08 8.73
C ASP A 107 6.47 -7.23 9.41
N LEU A 108 6.03 -8.48 9.56
CA LEU A 108 4.70 -8.81 10.06
C LEU A 108 4.53 -8.44 11.54
N ASP A 109 5.55 -8.56 12.34
CA ASP A 109 5.47 -8.26 13.77
C ASP A 109 5.36 -6.75 13.98
N LEU A 110 6.13 -5.96 13.23
CA LEU A 110 6.00 -4.50 13.22
C LEU A 110 4.63 -4.06 12.71
N PHE A 111 4.13 -4.69 11.64
CA PHE A 111 2.80 -4.40 11.10
C PHE A 111 1.71 -4.68 12.15
N LEU A 112 1.71 -5.84 12.76
CA LEU A 112 0.71 -6.23 13.77
C LEU A 112 0.78 -5.34 15.02
N ALA A 113 1.97 -4.90 15.42
CA ALA A 113 2.12 -3.95 16.52
C ALA A 113 1.47 -2.58 16.20
N GLU A 114 1.61 -2.10 14.96
CA GLU A 114 0.93 -0.87 14.53
C GLU A 114 -0.59 -1.06 14.43
N MET A 115 -1.08 -2.23 14.00
CA MET A 115 -2.52 -2.55 14.00
C MET A 115 -3.09 -2.60 15.41
N ALA A 116 -2.37 -3.20 16.36
CA ALA A 116 -2.75 -3.21 17.76
C ALA A 116 -2.90 -1.79 18.31
N ARG A 117 -1.93 -0.93 18.04
CA ARG A 117 -1.97 0.47 18.46
C ARG A 117 -3.15 1.25 17.86
N LEU A 118 -3.46 1.04 16.57
CA LEU A 118 -4.64 1.66 15.95
C LEU A 118 -5.94 1.15 16.58
N TYR A 119 -6.04 -0.17 16.80
CA TYR A 119 -7.21 -0.79 17.43
C TYR A 119 -7.44 -0.25 18.86
N GLU A 120 -6.38 -0.14 19.68
CA GLU A 120 -6.43 0.43 21.04
C GLU A 120 -6.87 1.89 21.03
N ARG A 121 -6.52 2.67 20.00
CA ARG A 121 -7.01 4.04 19.79
C ARG A 121 -8.47 4.10 19.30
N GLY A 122 -9.12 2.97 19.07
CA GLY A 122 -10.52 2.90 18.69
C GLY A 122 -10.79 2.63 17.21
N ALA A 123 -9.75 2.35 16.40
CA ALA A 123 -9.96 1.98 14.99
C ALA A 123 -10.74 0.66 14.88
N ARG A 124 -11.76 0.66 14.01
CA ARG A 124 -12.62 -0.51 13.75
C ARG A 124 -12.87 -0.78 12.28
N GLN A 125 -12.41 0.12 11.39
CA GLN A 125 -12.63 0.02 9.95
C GLN A 125 -11.27 -0.05 9.26
N PHE A 126 -10.88 -1.25 8.79
CA PHE A 126 -9.60 -1.48 8.12
C PHE A 126 -9.83 -1.96 6.69
N LYS A 127 -9.10 -1.39 5.75
CA LYS A 127 -9.06 -1.86 4.37
C LYS A 127 -7.62 -2.15 3.98
N PHE A 128 -7.32 -3.43 3.72
CA PHE A 128 -6.05 -3.84 3.16
C PHE A 128 -5.96 -3.42 1.69
N VAL A 129 -4.83 -2.83 1.32
CA VAL A 129 -4.52 -2.46 -0.07
C VAL A 129 -3.56 -3.46 -0.72
N ASP A 130 -3.28 -4.55 -0.04
CA ASP A 130 -2.56 -5.70 -0.57
C ASP A 130 -3.30 -6.23 -1.80
N ARG A 131 -2.60 -6.37 -2.93
CA ARG A 131 -3.20 -6.84 -4.20
C ARG A 131 -3.65 -8.30 -4.13
N THR A 132 -3.07 -9.08 -3.23
CA THR A 132 -3.39 -10.49 -3.00
C THR A 132 -3.08 -10.84 -1.56
N PHE A 133 -4.05 -10.70 -0.69
CA PHE A 133 -3.89 -10.95 0.74
C PHE A 133 -3.43 -12.39 1.04
N ASN A 134 -3.98 -13.38 0.32
CA ASN A 134 -3.71 -14.80 0.56
C ASN A 134 -2.44 -15.34 -0.14
N LEU A 135 -1.53 -14.47 -0.57
CA LEU A 135 -0.28 -14.89 -1.20
C LEU A 135 0.65 -15.65 -0.22
N ASN A 136 0.76 -15.15 1.01
CA ASN A 136 1.50 -15.82 2.09
C ASN A 136 0.53 -16.33 3.15
N VAL A 137 0.15 -17.60 3.06
CA VAL A 137 -0.85 -18.25 3.93
C VAL A 137 -0.53 -18.11 5.42
N LYS A 138 0.75 -18.19 5.80
CA LYS A 138 1.16 -18.07 7.22
C LYS A 138 0.97 -16.64 7.74
N ALA A 139 1.35 -15.66 6.95
CA ALA A 139 1.18 -14.25 7.31
C ALA A 139 -0.31 -13.89 7.35
N SER A 140 -1.10 -14.32 6.34
CA SER A 140 -2.54 -14.10 6.29
C SER A 140 -3.27 -14.72 7.48
N ALA A 141 -2.92 -15.95 7.86
CA ALA A 141 -3.49 -16.62 9.03
C ALA A 141 -3.22 -15.81 10.31
N ARG A 142 -1.98 -15.37 10.54
CA ARG A 142 -1.64 -14.54 11.71
C ARG A 142 -2.38 -13.21 11.73
N ILE A 143 -2.59 -12.58 10.58
CA ILE A 143 -3.38 -11.34 10.48
C ILE A 143 -4.85 -11.61 10.81
N LEU A 144 -5.44 -12.68 10.26
CA LEU A 144 -6.82 -13.06 10.56
C LEU A 144 -6.99 -13.39 12.06
N GLU A 145 -6.11 -14.21 12.61
CA GLU A 145 -6.09 -14.56 14.04
C GLU A 145 -6.02 -13.30 14.91
N PHE A 146 -5.16 -12.35 14.56
CA PHE A 146 -5.04 -11.06 15.26
C PHE A 146 -6.37 -10.29 15.33
N PHE A 147 -7.11 -10.21 14.22
CA PHE A 147 -8.38 -9.50 14.18
C PHE A 147 -9.52 -10.32 14.82
N LEU A 148 -9.51 -11.65 14.68
CA LEU A 148 -10.48 -12.53 15.33
C LEU A 148 -10.41 -12.47 16.86
N GLU A 149 -9.20 -12.41 17.43
CA GLU A 149 -8.99 -12.23 18.87
C GLU A 149 -9.56 -10.88 19.39
N ARG A 150 -9.81 -9.93 18.49
CA ARG A 150 -10.28 -8.57 18.79
C ARG A 150 -11.66 -8.29 18.18
N LEU A 151 -12.36 -9.34 17.76
CA LEU A 151 -13.64 -9.21 17.08
C LEU A 151 -14.68 -8.60 18.03
N ASP A 152 -15.29 -7.51 17.57
CA ASP A 152 -16.45 -6.86 18.19
C ASP A 152 -17.49 -6.48 17.12
N ASP A 153 -18.67 -6.03 17.53
CA ASP A 153 -19.79 -5.70 16.62
C ASP A 153 -19.48 -4.57 15.62
N LYS A 154 -18.37 -3.85 15.80
CA LYS A 154 -18.01 -2.69 14.98
C LYS A 154 -16.82 -2.98 14.06
N LEU A 155 -16.07 -4.07 14.35
CA LEU A 155 -14.87 -4.39 13.59
C LEU A 155 -15.24 -4.83 12.16
N PHE A 156 -14.72 -4.10 11.20
CA PHE A 156 -14.83 -4.41 9.78
C PHE A 156 -13.43 -4.44 9.17
N VAL A 157 -13.09 -5.54 8.50
CA VAL A 157 -11.81 -5.70 7.82
C VAL A 157 -12.06 -6.19 6.40
N HIS A 158 -11.53 -5.46 5.42
CA HIS A 158 -11.66 -5.76 4.01
C HIS A 158 -10.33 -6.28 3.45
N PHE A 159 -10.35 -7.42 2.79
CA PHE A 159 -9.22 -8.03 2.09
C PHE A 159 -9.55 -8.29 0.62
N GLU A 160 -8.55 -8.17 -0.25
CA GLU A 160 -8.62 -8.64 -1.63
C GLU A 160 -7.91 -9.99 -1.74
N VAL A 161 -8.62 -11.02 -2.18
CA VAL A 161 -8.10 -12.40 -2.24
C VAL A 161 -8.23 -13.00 -3.63
N ILE A 162 -7.37 -13.94 -3.96
CA ILE A 162 -7.54 -14.81 -5.12
C ILE A 162 -8.29 -16.07 -4.66
N PRO A 163 -9.52 -16.28 -5.11
CA PRO A 163 -10.39 -17.36 -4.60
C PRO A 163 -9.85 -18.75 -4.93
N ASP A 164 -9.23 -18.94 -6.09
CA ASP A 164 -8.67 -20.24 -6.54
C ASP A 164 -7.53 -20.75 -5.63
N HIS A 165 -6.94 -19.86 -4.86
CA HIS A 165 -5.82 -20.16 -3.96
C HIS A 165 -6.15 -19.84 -2.50
N LEU A 166 -7.37 -20.10 -2.06
CA LEU A 166 -7.78 -19.93 -0.68
C LEU A 166 -7.69 -21.28 0.07
N PRO A 167 -6.62 -21.55 0.83
CA PRO A 167 -6.44 -22.79 1.59
C PRO A 167 -7.51 -22.97 2.66
N ASP A 168 -7.82 -24.22 3.00
CA ASP A 168 -8.85 -24.54 3.99
C ASP A 168 -8.56 -23.86 5.34
N LYS A 169 -7.30 -23.81 5.76
CA LYS A 169 -6.91 -23.07 6.97
C LYS A 169 -7.38 -21.60 6.97
N LEU A 170 -7.33 -20.90 5.83
CA LEU A 170 -7.81 -19.51 5.77
C LEU A 170 -9.33 -19.45 5.68
N LYS A 171 -9.98 -20.43 5.01
CA LYS A 171 -11.44 -20.52 4.98
C LYS A 171 -12.02 -20.69 6.38
N GLU A 172 -11.41 -21.56 7.20
CA GLU A 172 -11.83 -21.81 8.59
C GLU A 172 -11.72 -20.54 9.48
N LEU A 173 -10.78 -19.64 9.17
CA LEU A 173 -10.64 -18.37 9.88
C LEU A 173 -11.59 -17.27 9.41
N ILE A 174 -12.18 -17.41 8.22
CA ILE A 174 -13.08 -16.39 7.61
C ILE A 174 -14.55 -16.70 7.91
N VAL A 175 -14.89 -17.95 8.20
CA VAL A 175 -16.26 -18.41 8.50
C VAL A 175 -16.55 -18.28 10.00
#